data_7af458a7acc8e5c5ff47dab0c5c35207
#
_entry.id   7af458a7acc8e5c5ff47dab0c5c35207
#
_cell.length_a   1.000
_cell.length_b   1.000
_cell.length_c   1.000
_cell.angle_alpha   90.00
_cell.angle_beta   90.00
_cell.angle_gamma   90.00
#
_symmetry.space_group_name_H-M   'P 1'
#
loop_
_entity.id
_entity.type
_entity.pdbx_description
1 polymer ?
#
loop_
_entity_poly.entity_id
_entity_poly.type
_entity_poly.pdbx_seq_one_letter_code
_entity_poly.pdbx_strand_id
1 'polypeptide(L)'
;MSSNLAMNKMLRAKRGALEIFESILSNLSKGPLKKTRLTHRANLDSRLAAKHIGTLVELGLVTKLAREGSYFIVTEKGQDLLEQYHELIKFVNLNHNVHTD
;
A
#
# COMPACT_ATOMS: atom_id res chain seq x y z
N MET A 1 -16.80 18.54 8.99
CA MET A 1 -17.80 17.97 8.09
C MET A 1 -17.35 17.92 6.64
N SER A 2 -17.04 19.06 6.06
CA SER A 2 -16.60 19.08 4.66
C SER A 2 -15.30 18.30 4.46
N SER A 3 -14.42 18.28 5.46
CA SER A 3 -13.15 17.56 5.32
C SER A 3 -13.36 16.05 5.25
N ASN A 4 -14.32 15.52 6.01
CA ASN A 4 -14.63 14.09 5.95
C ASN A 4 -15.26 13.71 4.63
N LEU A 5 -16.12 14.59 4.13
CA LEU A 5 -16.78 14.37 2.85
C LEU A 5 -15.76 14.41 1.71
N ALA A 6 -14.85 15.38 1.76
CA ALA A 6 -13.81 15.49 0.75
C ALA A 6 -12.88 14.29 0.77
N MET A 7 -12.51 13.83 1.95
CA MET A 7 -11.65 12.66 2.09
C MET A 7 -12.34 11.41 1.56
N ASN A 8 -13.61 11.22 1.89
CA ASN A 8 -14.37 10.06 1.39
C ASN A 8 -14.47 10.09 -0.13
N LYS A 9 -14.70 11.25 -0.68
CA LYS A 9 -14.79 11.43 -2.13
C LYS A 9 -13.47 11.05 -2.79
N MET A 10 -12.36 11.51 -2.20
CA MET A 10 -11.04 11.22 -2.72
C MET A 10 -10.74 9.72 -2.65
N LEU A 11 -11.08 9.07 -1.56
CA LEU A 11 -10.83 7.65 -1.38
C LEU A 11 -11.67 6.80 -2.33
N ARG A 12 -12.85 7.26 -2.70
CA ARG A 12 -13.71 6.53 -3.64
C ARG A 12 -13.38 6.80 -5.09
N ALA A 13 -13.08 8.05 -5.40
CA ALA A 13 -12.82 8.43 -6.79
C ALA A 13 -11.47 7.94 -7.27
N LYS A 14 -10.51 7.87 -6.36
CA LYS A 14 -9.15 7.43 -6.69
C LYS A 14 -8.67 6.55 -5.56
N ARG A 15 -7.80 5.64 -5.90
CA ARG A 15 -7.14 4.83 -4.87
C ARG A 15 -6.34 5.78 -3.99
N GLY A 16 -6.61 5.76 -2.70
CA GLY A 16 -5.85 6.56 -1.75
C GLY A 16 -4.44 6.02 -1.58
N ALA A 17 -3.56 6.88 -1.06
CA ALA A 17 -2.16 6.50 -0.84
C ALA A 17 -2.05 5.24 0.01
N LEU A 18 -2.86 5.13 1.07
CA LEU A 18 -2.80 3.97 1.96
C LEU A 18 -3.19 2.68 1.24
N GLU A 19 -4.17 2.73 0.36
CA GLU A 19 -4.56 1.56 -0.42
C GLU A 19 -3.45 1.14 -1.38
N ILE A 20 -2.79 2.11 -1.98
CA ILE A 20 -1.67 1.84 -2.88
C ILE A 20 -0.50 1.27 -2.09
N PHE A 21 -0.20 1.83 -0.92
CA PHE A 21 0.86 1.31 -0.05
C PHE A 21 0.56 -0.13 0.34
N GLU A 22 -0.68 -0.40 0.73
CA GLU A 22 -1.08 -1.75 1.10
C GLU A 22 -0.89 -2.72 -0.08
N SER A 23 -1.28 -2.31 -1.26
CA SER A 23 -1.12 -3.15 -2.45
C SER A 23 0.34 -3.46 -2.74
N ILE A 24 1.20 -2.45 -2.64
CA ILE A 24 2.64 -2.63 -2.86
C ILE A 24 3.23 -3.55 -1.79
N LEU A 25 2.97 -3.26 -0.53
CA LEU A 25 3.53 -4.04 0.58
C LEU A 25 3.01 -5.47 0.57
N SER A 26 1.74 -5.65 0.28
CA SER A 26 1.13 -6.97 0.22
C SER A 26 1.75 -7.84 -0.87
N ASN A 27 1.99 -7.25 -2.03
CA ASN A 27 2.64 -7.99 -3.11
C ASN A 27 4.09 -8.34 -2.75
N LEU A 28 4.80 -7.42 -2.10
CA LEU A 28 6.18 -7.67 -1.70
C LEU A 28 6.28 -8.64 -0.53
N SER A 29 5.23 -8.78 0.26
CA SER A 29 5.26 -9.75 1.37
C SER A 29 5.34 -11.19 0.87
N LYS A 30 5.04 -11.42 -0.39
CA LYS A 30 5.13 -12.74 -1.01
C LYS A 30 6.52 -13.02 -1.58
N GLY A 31 7.37 -12.03 -1.63
CA GLY A 31 8.74 -12.17 -2.12
C GLY A 31 9.21 -10.95 -2.89
N PRO A 32 10.50 -10.87 -3.16
CA PRO A 32 11.07 -9.74 -3.90
C PRO A 32 10.48 -9.63 -5.31
N LEU A 33 10.30 -8.39 -5.76
CA LEU A 33 9.79 -8.14 -7.10
C LEU A 33 10.56 -7.01 -7.75
N LYS A 34 10.76 -7.11 -9.05
CA LYS A 34 11.28 -6.02 -9.85
C LYS A 34 10.21 -4.95 -10.02
N LYS A 35 10.64 -3.72 -10.25
CA LYS A 35 9.73 -2.58 -10.38
C LYS A 35 8.60 -2.85 -11.37
N THR A 36 8.92 -3.38 -12.54
CA THR A 36 7.93 -3.65 -13.60
C THR A 36 6.85 -4.60 -13.12
N ARG A 37 7.29 -5.70 -12.48
CA ARG A 37 6.36 -6.71 -12.00
C ARG A 37 5.51 -6.17 -10.85
N LEU A 38 6.13 -5.44 -9.95
CA LEU A 38 5.44 -4.83 -8.82
C LEU A 38 4.39 -3.83 -9.30
N THR A 39 4.76 -3.00 -10.26
CA THR A 39 3.86 -2.03 -10.87
C THR A 39 2.63 -2.71 -11.46
N HIS A 40 2.86 -3.78 -12.19
CA HIS A 40 1.79 -4.55 -12.81
C HIS A 40 0.87 -5.19 -11.77
N ARG A 41 1.46 -5.83 -10.77
CA ARG A 41 0.69 -6.54 -9.74
C ARG A 41 -0.10 -5.58 -8.85
N ALA A 42 0.44 -4.40 -8.61
CA ALA A 42 -0.26 -3.40 -7.81
C ALA A 42 -1.25 -2.58 -8.64
N ASN A 43 -1.32 -2.89 -9.94
CA ASN A 43 -2.24 -2.23 -10.87
C ASN A 43 -2.04 -0.72 -10.88
N LEU A 44 -0.78 -0.31 -11.07
CA LEU A 44 -0.41 1.11 -11.10
C LEU A 44 0.21 1.44 -12.45
N ASP A 45 0.13 2.71 -12.84
CA ASP A 45 0.94 3.16 -13.96
C ASP A 45 2.36 3.40 -13.44
N SER A 46 3.31 3.51 -14.36
CA SER A 46 4.72 3.58 -14.00
C SER A 46 5.07 4.83 -13.21
N ARG A 47 4.39 5.93 -13.45
CA ARG A 47 4.63 7.18 -12.73
C ARG A 47 4.17 7.09 -11.28
N LEU A 48 2.96 6.59 -11.05
CA LEU A 48 2.43 6.40 -9.71
C LEU A 48 3.25 5.38 -8.95
N ALA A 49 3.66 4.30 -9.61
CA ALA A 49 4.49 3.28 -9.00
C ALA A 49 5.80 3.88 -8.51
N ALA A 50 6.47 4.64 -9.36
CA ALA A 50 7.74 5.26 -8.99
C ALA A 50 7.58 6.18 -7.79
N LYS A 51 6.52 6.98 -7.80
CA LYS A 51 6.24 7.92 -6.71
C LYS A 51 6.02 7.20 -5.39
N HIS A 52 5.14 6.23 -5.39
CA HIS A 52 4.74 5.55 -4.15
C HIS A 52 5.82 4.59 -3.64
N ILE A 53 6.50 3.89 -4.53
CA ILE A 53 7.61 3.03 -4.14
C ILE A 53 8.72 3.90 -3.53
N GLY A 54 9.01 5.05 -4.16
CA GLY A 54 10.00 5.99 -3.63
C GLY A 54 9.67 6.45 -2.22
N THR A 55 8.39 6.78 -1.98
CA THR A 55 7.95 7.18 -0.66
C THR A 55 8.14 6.05 0.36
N LEU A 56 7.77 4.83 -0.02
CA LEU A 56 7.91 3.68 0.88
C LEU A 56 9.38 3.40 1.20
N VAL A 57 10.26 3.59 0.24
CA VAL A 57 11.71 3.43 0.47
C VAL A 57 12.20 4.52 1.45
N GLU A 58 11.78 5.75 1.24
CA GLU A 58 12.15 6.85 2.14
C GLU A 58 11.67 6.62 3.56
N LEU A 59 10.50 6.03 3.71
CA LEU A 59 9.94 5.75 5.04
C LEU A 59 10.53 4.48 5.68
N GLY A 60 11.38 3.76 4.96
CA GLY A 60 11.99 2.56 5.48
C GLY A 60 11.07 1.34 5.48
N LEU A 61 10.00 1.40 4.71
CA LEU A 61 9.02 0.30 4.64
C LEU A 61 9.35 -0.69 3.54
N VAL A 62 10.12 -0.23 2.55
CA VAL A 62 10.58 -1.02 1.42
C VAL A 62 12.05 -0.71 1.24
N THR A 63 12.84 -1.70 0.84
CA THR A 63 14.23 -1.46 0.50
C THR A 63 14.52 -2.03 -0.88
N LYS A 64 15.54 -1.49 -1.51
CA LYS A 64 15.93 -1.87 -2.86
C LYS A 64 17.19 -2.72 -2.80
N LEU A 65 17.15 -3.86 -3.46
CA LEU A 65 18.31 -4.73 -3.59
C LEU A 65 18.86 -4.59 -5.00
N ALA A 66 20.13 -4.22 -5.09
CA ALA A 66 20.82 -4.10 -6.37
C ALA A 66 21.49 -5.42 -6.72
N ARG A 67 20.69 -6.36 -7.19
CA ARG A 67 21.18 -7.67 -7.63
C ARG A 67 20.59 -7.95 -8.98
N GLU A 68 21.39 -8.32 -9.95
CA GLU A 68 20.91 -8.71 -11.27
C GLU A 68 19.68 -7.92 -11.71
N GLY A 69 19.78 -6.60 -11.66
CA GLY A 69 18.66 -5.71 -11.79
C GLY A 69 18.23 -5.26 -10.41
N SER A 70 17.26 -4.39 -10.34
CA SER A 70 16.80 -3.85 -9.07
C SER A 70 15.55 -4.57 -8.60
N TYR A 71 15.64 -5.15 -7.43
CA TYR A 71 14.50 -5.77 -6.76
C TYR A 71 14.10 -4.94 -5.56
N PHE A 72 12.82 -4.95 -5.25
CA PHE A 72 12.31 -4.34 -4.04
C PHE A 72 11.88 -5.43 -3.08
N ILE A 73 12.11 -5.21 -1.80
CA ILE A 73 11.64 -6.11 -0.74
C ILE A 73 10.97 -5.29 0.35
N VAL A 74 10.01 -5.91 1.03
CA VAL A 74 9.37 -5.28 2.18
C VAL A 74 10.30 -5.46 3.38
N THR A 75 10.39 -4.42 4.22
CA THR A 75 11.18 -4.48 5.45
C THR A 75 10.32 -4.99 6.59
N GLU A 76 10.94 -5.26 7.73
CA GLU A 76 10.22 -5.63 8.94
C GLU A 76 9.21 -4.54 9.31
N LYS A 77 9.65 -3.29 9.21
CA LYS A 77 8.79 -2.14 9.47
C LYS A 77 7.60 -2.12 8.50
N GLY A 78 7.84 -2.47 7.25
CA GLY A 78 6.78 -2.55 6.24
C GLY A 78 5.78 -3.66 6.54
N GLN A 79 6.27 -4.81 7.01
CA GLN A 79 5.40 -5.91 7.40
C GLN A 79 4.53 -5.50 8.60
N ASP A 80 5.12 -4.82 9.57
CA ASP A 80 4.38 -4.35 10.74
C ASP A 80 3.27 -3.39 10.33
N LEU A 81 3.57 -2.46 9.44
CA LEU A 81 2.56 -1.52 8.97
C LEU A 81 1.43 -2.24 8.25
N LEU A 82 1.78 -3.22 7.42
CA LEU A 82 0.79 -3.99 6.68
C LEU A 82 -0.15 -4.73 7.64
N GLU A 83 0.40 -5.33 8.68
CA GLU A 83 -0.41 -6.01 9.70
C GLU A 83 -1.35 -5.05 10.41
N GLN A 84 -0.84 -3.90 10.80
CA GLN A 84 -1.65 -2.89 11.48
C GLN A 84 -2.76 -2.37 10.58
N TYR A 85 -2.45 -2.18 9.31
CA TYR A 85 -3.44 -1.73 8.35
C TYR A 85 -4.57 -2.77 8.23
N HIS A 86 -4.22 -4.04 8.12
CA HIS A 86 -5.22 -5.10 8.01
C HIS A 86 -6.07 -5.22 9.28
N GLU A 87 -5.44 -5.03 10.44
CA GLU A 87 -6.19 -5.03 11.70
C GLU A 87 -7.16 -3.88 11.77
N LEU A 88 -6.74 -2.71 11.32
CA LEU A 88 -7.59 -1.54 11.28
C LEU A 88 -8.79 -1.76 10.36
N ILE A 89 -8.55 -2.34 9.20
CA ILE A 89 -9.61 -2.62 8.23
C ILE A 89 -10.61 -3.63 8.82
N LYS A 90 -10.14 -4.64 9.50
CA LYS A 90 -11.00 -5.60 10.19
C LYS A 90 -11.88 -4.90 11.21
N PHE A 91 -11.29 -4.04 12.00
CA PHE A 91 -12.01 -3.30 13.03
C PHE A 91 -13.11 -2.42 12.41
N VAL A 92 -12.78 -1.72 11.35
CA VAL A 92 -13.73 -0.85 10.65
C VAL A 92 -14.88 -1.68 10.06
N ASN A 93 -14.55 -2.78 9.42
CA ASN A 93 -15.57 -3.65 8.81
C ASN A 93 -16.49 -4.28 9.85
N LEU A 94 -15.91 -4.69 10.97
CA LEU A 94 -16.68 -5.28 12.04
C LEU A 94 -17.67 -4.27 12.63
N ASN A 95 -17.20 -3.07 12.90
CA ASN A 95 -18.04 -2.01 13.42
C ASN A 95 -19.13 -1.60 12.42
N HIS A 96 -18.77 -1.57 11.17
CA HIS A 96 -19.72 -1.26 10.11
C HIS A 96 -20.83 -2.31 10.05
N ASN A 97 -20.47 -3.59 10.15
CA ASN A 97 -21.44 -4.68 10.12
C ASN A 97 -22.38 -4.63 11.30
N VAL A 98 -21.86 -4.33 12.47
CA VAL A 98 -22.67 -4.16 13.67
C VAL A 98 -23.63 -2.99 13.50
N HIS A 99 -23.16 -1.95 12.85
CA HIS A 99 -23.93 -0.72 12.68
C HIS A 99 -25.06 -0.86 11.68
N THR A 100 -24.96 -1.75 10.74
CA THR A 100 -25.98 -1.92 9.71
C THR A 100 -27.19 -2.70 10.19
N ASP A 101 -27.11 -3.26 11.34
CA ASP A 101 -28.26 -3.93 11.95
C ASP A 101 -29.16 -2.93 12.64
#